data_2b7a90f13281769ad44b58fe5b2a536e
#
_entry.id   2b7a90f13281769ad44b58fe5b2a536e
#
_cell.length_a   1.000
_cell.length_b   1.000
_cell.length_c   1.000
_cell.angle_alpha   90.00
_cell.angle_beta   90.00
_cell.angle_gamma   90.00
#
_symmetry.space_group_name_H-M   'P 1'
#
loop_
_entity.id
_entity.type
_entity.pdbx_description
1 polymer ?
#
loop_
_entity_poly.entity_id
_entity_poly.type
_entity_poly.pdbx_seq_one_letter_code
_entity_poly.pdbx_strand_id
1 'polypeptide(L)'
;MEEMHKWAVPFQMWSVQIDEIPPMQGYSMGWIEDYYRGNDLVYHVGEIEGYCSLMCFLPKKNIGVMIMINNHNSAILIEQSILYTILDNVLGLEKTRDWSAFFESQKGKWGGFYLDEVINLMPNEPITGTKTSHPLDDYIGEYWNPGYGKITIHREGNKLKAMFRGMDQDMEHYHYDIFKMKGIKMDTLVVTAPVTFHTNAYDGSIDSLSIPFEPSVSPILFTRKVIAL
;
A
#
# COMPACT_ATOMS: atom_id res chain seq x y z
N MET A 1 -8.24 -1.28 -27.50
CA MET A 1 -8.24 -2.36 -26.48
C MET A 1 -7.09 -3.34 -26.64
N GLU A 2 -6.75 -3.80 -27.84
CA GLU A 2 -5.63 -4.74 -28.03
C GLU A 2 -4.29 -4.24 -27.44
N GLU A 3 -3.99 -2.94 -27.56
CA GLU A 3 -2.76 -2.37 -27.01
C GLU A 3 -2.72 -2.36 -25.47
N MET A 4 -3.88 -2.27 -24.83
CA MET A 4 -3.99 -2.29 -23.37
C MET A 4 -3.79 -3.70 -22.79
N HIS A 5 -3.85 -4.72 -23.64
CA HIS A 5 -3.72 -6.12 -23.25
C HIS A 5 -2.41 -6.74 -23.78
N LYS A 6 -1.37 -5.95 -23.94
CA LYS A 6 -0.02 -6.41 -24.27
C LYS A 6 0.89 -6.23 -23.09
N TRP A 7 1.60 -7.27 -22.74
CA TRP A 7 2.60 -7.23 -21.68
C TRP A 7 3.53 -6.04 -21.81
N ALA A 8 3.47 -5.14 -20.86
CA ALA A 8 4.40 -4.02 -20.76
C ALA A 8 5.54 -4.33 -19.81
N VAL A 9 5.23 -4.99 -18.66
CA VAL A 9 6.22 -5.43 -17.68
C VAL A 9 5.83 -6.81 -17.16
N PRO A 10 6.82 -7.65 -16.80
CA PRO A 10 6.54 -8.90 -16.09
C PRO A 10 5.98 -8.58 -14.71
N PHE A 11 5.01 -9.36 -14.28
CA PHE A 11 4.34 -9.22 -13.00
C PHE A 11 4.14 -10.58 -12.37
N GLN A 12 4.35 -10.71 -11.08
CA GLN A 12 4.07 -11.92 -10.32
C GLN A 12 3.14 -11.57 -9.17
N MET A 13 1.89 -11.90 -9.33
CA MET A 13 0.89 -11.64 -8.30
C MET A 13 0.93 -12.69 -7.19
N TRP A 14 1.28 -13.93 -7.53
CA TRP A 14 1.14 -15.07 -6.65
C TRP A 14 2.50 -15.54 -6.12
N SER A 15 2.64 -15.65 -4.82
CA SER A 15 3.76 -16.34 -4.18
C SER A 15 3.55 -17.86 -4.10
N VAL A 16 2.36 -18.35 -4.39
CA VAL A 16 1.99 -19.76 -4.41
C VAL A 16 1.81 -20.20 -5.85
N GLN A 17 2.47 -21.31 -6.21
CA GLN A 17 2.32 -21.89 -7.54
C GLN A 17 0.95 -22.57 -7.67
N ILE A 18 0.24 -22.22 -8.72
CA ILE A 18 -1.03 -22.82 -9.12
C ILE A 18 -0.79 -23.47 -10.48
N ASP A 19 -0.93 -24.79 -10.59
CA ASP A 19 -0.57 -25.54 -11.79
C ASP A 19 -1.36 -25.11 -13.04
N GLU A 20 -2.56 -24.58 -12.85
CA GLU A 20 -3.46 -24.10 -13.92
C GLU A 20 -3.12 -22.70 -14.43
N ILE A 21 -2.19 -21.99 -13.76
CA ILE A 21 -1.81 -20.60 -14.01
C ILE A 21 -0.30 -20.53 -14.18
N PRO A 22 0.23 -19.79 -15.16
CA PRO A 22 1.66 -19.63 -15.30
C PRO A 22 2.27 -18.91 -14.07
N PRO A 23 3.52 -19.19 -13.73
CA PRO A 23 4.17 -18.60 -12.57
C PRO A 23 4.46 -17.09 -12.74
N MET A 24 4.33 -16.56 -13.95
CA MET A 24 4.59 -15.17 -14.26
C MET A 24 3.48 -14.63 -15.15
N GLN A 25 2.92 -13.52 -14.76
CA GLN A 25 1.92 -12.77 -15.48
C GLN A 25 2.55 -11.53 -16.14
N GLY A 26 1.77 -10.84 -16.97
CA GLY A 26 2.09 -9.51 -17.48
C GLY A 26 1.27 -8.44 -16.79
N TYR A 27 1.79 -7.23 -16.74
CA TYR A 27 1.02 -6.04 -16.36
C TYR A 27 1.12 -4.99 -17.45
N SER A 28 -0.02 -4.43 -17.84
CA SER A 28 -0.13 -3.48 -18.93
C SER A 28 -1.27 -2.51 -18.67
N MET A 29 -1.02 -1.21 -18.77
CA MET A 29 -2.01 -0.12 -18.74
C MET A 29 -3.21 -0.32 -17.78
N GLY A 30 -2.94 -0.84 -16.58
CA GLY A 30 -3.96 -1.09 -15.56
C GLY A 30 -4.62 -2.48 -15.62
N TRP A 31 -4.05 -3.42 -16.38
CA TRP A 31 -4.54 -4.79 -16.47
C TRP A 31 -3.45 -5.80 -16.15
N ILE A 32 -3.85 -6.87 -15.47
CA ILE A 32 -3.05 -8.08 -15.28
C ILE A 32 -3.41 -9.03 -16.43
N GLU A 33 -2.40 -9.47 -17.14
CA GLU A 33 -2.54 -10.43 -18.22
C GLU A 33 -2.01 -11.78 -17.78
N ASP A 34 -2.85 -12.77 -17.88
CA ASP A 34 -2.62 -14.09 -17.36
C ASP A 34 -3.14 -15.16 -18.32
N TYR A 35 -2.97 -16.40 -17.95
CA TYR A 35 -3.41 -17.56 -18.69
C TYR A 35 -4.11 -18.52 -17.74
N TYR A 36 -5.29 -18.96 -18.12
CA TYR A 36 -6.00 -19.98 -17.36
C TYR A 36 -6.38 -21.17 -18.25
N ARG A 37 -5.70 -22.29 -18.05
CA ARG A 37 -5.96 -23.56 -18.74
C ARG A 37 -6.14 -23.40 -20.25
N GLY A 38 -5.19 -22.71 -20.89
CA GLY A 38 -5.16 -22.45 -22.33
C GLY A 38 -6.02 -21.28 -22.82
N ASN A 39 -6.59 -20.49 -21.92
CA ASN A 39 -7.36 -19.31 -22.28
C ASN A 39 -6.66 -18.04 -21.77
N ASP A 40 -6.58 -17.01 -22.64
CA ASP A 40 -6.11 -15.71 -22.22
C ASP A 40 -7.08 -15.11 -21.20
N LEU A 41 -6.51 -14.62 -20.11
CA LEU A 41 -7.23 -14.01 -19.00
C LEU A 41 -6.70 -12.60 -18.79
N VAL A 42 -7.58 -11.62 -18.80
CA VAL A 42 -7.26 -10.22 -18.51
C VAL A 42 -8.10 -9.78 -17.33
N TYR A 43 -7.49 -9.34 -16.26
CA TYR A 43 -8.22 -8.96 -15.06
C TYR A 43 -7.54 -7.86 -14.26
N HIS A 44 -8.28 -7.24 -13.38
CA HIS A 44 -7.76 -6.40 -12.31
C HIS A 44 -8.61 -6.57 -11.06
N VAL A 45 -7.98 -6.42 -9.91
CA VAL A 45 -8.65 -6.37 -8.62
C VAL A 45 -8.78 -4.91 -8.17
N GLY A 46 -9.79 -4.62 -7.37
CA GLY A 46 -10.02 -3.32 -6.76
C GLY A 46 -10.32 -3.48 -5.28
N GLU A 47 -9.88 -2.52 -4.50
CA GLU A 47 -10.06 -2.54 -3.07
C GLU A 47 -10.30 -1.14 -2.53
N ILE A 48 -11.29 -1.01 -1.67
CA ILE A 48 -11.54 0.15 -0.82
C ILE A 48 -11.94 -0.35 0.56
N GLU A 49 -11.93 0.51 1.56
CA GLU A 49 -12.22 0.14 2.94
C GLU A 49 -13.54 -0.64 3.08
N GLY A 50 -13.44 -1.94 3.41
CA GLY A 50 -14.57 -2.85 3.60
C GLY A 50 -15.12 -3.53 2.34
N TYR A 51 -14.62 -3.19 1.14
CA TYR A 51 -15.13 -3.72 -0.12
C TYR A 51 -13.98 -4.11 -1.05
N CYS A 52 -14.16 -5.23 -1.75
CA CYS A 52 -13.26 -5.65 -2.81
C CYS A 52 -14.00 -5.97 -4.09
N SER A 53 -13.31 -5.91 -5.20
CA SER A 53 -13.86 -6.21 -6.51
C SER A 53 -12.82 -6.85 -7.42
N LEU A 54 -13.28 -7.72 -8.30
CA LEU A 54 -12.48 -8.30 -9.36
C LEU A 54 -13.26 -8.20 -10.66
N MET A 55 -12.61 -7.66 -11.69
CA MET A 55 -13.14 -7.65 -13.05
C MET A 55 -12.20 -8.45 -13.94
N CYS A 56 -12.77 -9.37 -14.71
CA CYS A 56 -12.05 -10.29 -15.55
C CYS A 56 -12.73 -10.45 -16.91
N PHE A 57 -11.95 -10.61 -17.95
CA PHE A 57 -12.43 -11.04 -19.27
C PHE A 57 -11.58 -12.14 -19.88
N LEU A 58 -12.23 -12.94 -20.71
CA LEU A 58 -11.60 -13.85 -21.64
C LEU A 58 -11.87 -13.32 -23.06
N PRO A 59 -10.95 -12.49 -23.64
CA PRO A 59 -11.23 -11.75 -24.88
C PRO A 59 -11.62 -12.67 -26.04
N LYS A 60 -10.95 -13.81 -26.21
CA LYS A 60 -11.19 -14.77 -27.28
C LYS A 60 -12.48 -15.57 -27.11
N LYS A 61 -13.09 -15.54 -25.94
CA LYS A 61 -14.34 -16.26 -25.61
C LYS A 61 -15.53 -15.34 -25.48
N ASN A 62 -15.32 -14.03 -25.50
CA ASN A 62 -16.36 -13.02 -25.25
C ASN A 62 -17.10 -13.24 -23.93
N ILE A 63 -16.33 -13.59 -22.89
CA ILE A 63 -16.82 -13.79 -21.52
C ILE A 63 -16.25 -12.66 -20.65
N GLY A 64 -17.12 -12.08 -19.82
CA GLY A 64 -16.73 -11.15 -18.75
C GLY A 64 -17.31 -11.64 -17.42
N VAL A 65 -16.53 -11.48 -16.36
CA VAL A 65 -16.91 -11.80 -14.98
C VAL A 65 -16.62 -10.57 -14.12
N MET A 66 -17.60 -10.17 -13.32
CA MET A 66 -17.45 -9.13 -12.31
C MET A 66 -17.84 -9.71 -10.95
N ILE A 67 -16.96 -9.57 -9.99
CA ILE A 67 -17.17 -10.01 -8.60
C ILE A 67 -17.05 -8.77 -7.72
N MET A 68 -18.00 -8.59 -6.82
CA MET A 68 -18.00 -7.50 -5.84
C MET A 68 -18.38 -8.10 -4.49
N ILE A 69 -17.57 -7.86 -3.48
CA ILE A 69 -17.79 -8.41 -2.14
C ILE A 69 -17.65 -7.31 -1.08
N ASN A 70 -18.45 -7.40 -0.05
CA ASN A 70 -18.40 -6.52 1.13
C ASN A 70 -17.57 -7.17 2.25
N ASN A 71 -16.42 -7.70 1.89
CA ASN A 71 -15.45 -8.30 2.80
C ASN A 71 -14.06 -7.81 2.38
N HIS A 72 -13.26 -7.37 3.34
CA HIS A 72 -11.90 -6.92 3.12
C HIS A 72 -10.89 -8.00 3.50
N ASN A 73 -11.14 -8.70 4.61
CA ASN A 73 -10.26 -9.74 5.11
C ASN A 73 -10.31 -10.99 4.23
N SER A 74 -9.19 -11.41 3.69
CA SER A 74 -9.10 -12.57 2.78
C SER A 74 -9.89 -12.42 1.48
N ALA A 75 -10.29 -11.21 1.12
CA ALA A 75 -11.12 -10.92 -0.05
C ALA A 75 -10.57 -11.52 -1.33
N ILE A 76 -9.27 -11.33 -1.58
CA ILE A 76 -8.61 -11.84 -2.78
C ILE A 76 -8.70 -13.36 -2.90
N LEU A 77 -8.64 -14.11 -1.80
CA LEU A 77 -8.78 -15.57 -1.81
C LEU A 77 -10.21 -15.98 -2.17
N ILE A 78 -11.20 -15.22 -1.66
CA ILE A 78 -12.62 -15.43 -1.95
C ILE A 78 -12.90 -15.12 -3.41
N GLU A 79 -12.43 -13.98 -3.92
CA GLU A 79 -12.63 -13.56 -5.31
C GLU A 79 -12.02 -14.56 -6.29
N GLN A 80 -10.81 -15.02 -6.05
CA GLN A 80 -10.15 -16.01 -6.89
C GLN A 80 -10.86 -17.37 -6.85
N SER A 81 -11.30 -17.79 -5.66
CA SER A 81 -12.09 -19.00 -5.50
C SER A 81 -13.37 -18.96 -6.35
N ILE A 82 -14.09 -17.86 -6.30
CA ILE A 82 -15.29 -17.63 -7.10
C ILE A 82 -14.94 -17.57 -8.58
N LEU A 83 -13.93 -16.79 -8.96
CA LEU A 83 -13.50 -16.62 -10.36
C LEU A 83 -13.19 -17.99 -11.01
N TYR A 84 -12.28 -18.77 -10.45
CA TYR A 84 -11.89 -20.03 -11.07
C TYR A 84 -13.00 -21.07 -11.06
N THR A 85 -13.88 -21.05 -10.05
CA THR A 85 -15.10 -21.88 -10.08
C THR A 85 -16.02 -21.49 -11.23
N ILE A 86 -16.21 -20.19 -11.49
CA ILE A 86 -17.00 -19.72 -12.64
C ILE A 86 -16.32 -20.10 -13.94
N LEU A 87 -15.00 -19.88 -14.07
CA LEU A 87 -14.25 -20.17 -15.29
C LEU A 87 -14.30 -21.65 -15.66
N ASP A 88 -14.13 -22.57 -14.71
CA ASP A 88 -14.26 -24.00 -14.95
C ASP A 88 -15.64 -24.35 -15.52
N ASN A 89 -16.70 -23.77 -14.95
CA ASN A 89 -18.07 -24.03 -15.40
C ASN A 89 -18.37 -23.43 -16.78
N VAL A 90 -18.06 -22.15 -17.01
CA VAL A 90 -18.42 -21.47 -18.28
C VAL A 90 -17.56 -21.93 -19.46
N LEU A 91 -16.37 -22.43 -19.21
CA LEU A 91 -15.47 -23.01 -20.21
C LEU A 91 -15.71 -24.50 -20.43
N GLY A 92 -16.57 -25.14 -19.64
CA GLY A 92 -16.83 -26.57 -19.71
C GLY A 92 -15.60 -27.43 -19.38
N LEU A 93 -14.74 -26.93 -18.48
CA LEU A 93 -13.52 -27.61 -18.10
C LEU A 93 -13.77 -28.67 -17.02
N GLU A 94 -13.00 -29.76 -17.08
CA GLU A 94 -13.02 -30.73 -16.00
C GLU A 94 -12.57 -30.08 -14.68
N LYS A 95 -13.30 -30.35 -13.62
CA LYS A 95 -13.00 -29.82 -12.28
C LYS A 95 -11.77 -30.50 -11.71
N THR A 96 -10.64 -29.84 -11.66
CA THR A 96 -9.36 -30.38 -11.18
C THR A 96 -9.22 -30.28 -9.67
N ARG A 97 -9.86 -29.30 -9.03
CA ARG A 97 -9.80 -29.09 -7.58
C ARG A 97 -11.02 -28.38 -7.05
N ASP A 98 -11.20 -28.40 -5.75
CA ASP A 98 -12.09 -27.52 -5.02
C ASP A 98 -11.36 -26.19 -4.76
N TRP A 99 -11.70 -25.16 -5.52
CA TRP A 99 -11.06 -23.84 -5.43
C TRP A 99 -11.24 -23.20 -4.07
N SER A 100 -12.42 -23.39 -3.43
CA SER A 100 -12.68 -22.86 -2.09
C SER A 100 -11.76 -23.49 -1.05
N ALA A 101 -11.69 -24.82 -1.03
CA ALA A 101 -10.81 -25.54 -0.12
C ALA A 101 -9.33 -25.25 -0.39
N PHE A 102 -8.95 -25.11 -1.67
CA PHE A 102 -7.58 -24.75 -2.04
C PHE A 102 -7.19 -23.38 -1.48
N PHE A 103 -7.94 -22.33 -1.79
CA PHE A 103 -7.60 -20.97 -1.34
C PHE A 103 -7.69 -20.81 0.19
N GLU A 104 -8.63 -21.49 0.83
CA GLU A 104 -8.68 -21.53 2.30
C GLU A 104 -7.40 -22.11 2.89
N SER A 105 -6.85 -23.16 2.28
CA SER A 105 -5.57 -23.77 2.72
C SER A 105 -4.35 -22.87 2.52
N GLN A 106 -4.48 -21.82 1.71
CA GLN A 106 -3.42 -20.85 1.44
C GLN A 106 -3.43 -19.64 2.38
N LYS A 107 -4.43 -19.51 3.24
CA LYS A 107 -4.47 -18.43 4.25
C LYS A 107 -3.16 -18.35 5.03
N GLY A 108 -2.63 -17.13 5.18
CA GLY A 108 -1.37 -16.87 5.87
C GLY A 108 -0.08 -17.23 5.10
N LYS A 109 -0.19 -17.85 3.90
CA LYS A 109 0.97 -18.14 3.05
C LYS A 109 1.20 -17.06 1.98
N TRP A 110 0.24 -16.22 1.74
CA TRP A 110 0.26 -15.17 0.73
C TRP A 110 0.84 -13.91 1.34
N GLY A 111 2.14 -13.73 1.22
CA GLY A 111 2.78 -12.49 1.61
C GLY A 111 2.43 -11.39 0.61
N GLY A 112 1.79 -10.32 1.08
CA GLY A 112 1.76 -9.07 0.34
C GLY A 112 0.42 -8.40 0.09
N PHE A 113 -0.72 -9.04 0.35
CA PHE A 113 -2.04 -8.41 0.16
C PHE A 113 -2.97 -8.54 1.37
N TYR A 114 -2.44 -8.78 2.55
CA TYR A 114 -3.22 -8.65 3.78
C TYR A 114 -3.07 -7.22 4.29
N LEU A 115 -4.09 -6.44 4.03
CA LEU A 115 -4.14 -5.00 4.35
C LEU A 115 -4.44 -4.69 5.82
N ASP A 116 -4.44 -5.68 6.68
CA ASP A 116 -4.41 -5.50 8.15
C ASP A 116 -2.97 -5.40 8.69
N GLU A 117 -1.95 -5.36 7.83
CA GLU A 117 -0.58 -5.20 8.29
C GLU A 117 -0.29 -3.74 8.62
N VAL A 118 -0.04 -3.51 9.89
CA VAL A 118 0.66 -2.30 10.34
C VAL A 118 2.04 -2.30 9.70
N ILE A 119 2.20 -1.57 8.61
CA ILE A 119 3.50 -1.41 7.98
C ILE A 119 4.40 -0.61 8.92
N ASN A 120 5.43 -1.25 9.41
CA ASN A 120 6.43 -0.60 10.24
C ASN A 120 7.63 -0.20 9.38
N LEU A 121 7.71 1.07 9.02
CA LEU A 121 8.82 1.65 8.24
C LEU A 121 9.94 2.18 9.13
N MET A 122 9.87 1.96 10.45
CA MET A 122 10.92 2.41 11.35
C MET A 122 12.23 1.67 11.05
N PRO A 123 13.37 2.39 11.07
CA PRO A 123 14.67 1.74 11.04
C PRO A 123 14.87 0.86 12.29
N ASN A 124 16.04 0.23 12.39
CA ASN A 124 16.43 -0.60 13.54
C ASN A 124 16.21 0.12 14.89
N GLU A 125 16.50 -0.58 15.99
CA GLU A 125 16.34 -0.04 17.35
C GLU A 125 16.87 1.40 17.52
N PRO A 126 16.20 2.23 18.33
CA PRO A 126 16.63 3.62 18.54
C PRO A 126 18.01 3.71 19.19
N ILE A 127 18.77 4.71 18.81
CA ILE A 127 20.05 5.03 19.46
C ILE A 127 19.74 5.66 20.83
N THR A 128 20.04 4.94 21.88
CA THR A 128 19.73 5.35 23.26
C THR A 128 20.58 6.56 23.69
N GLY A 129 20.02 7.39 24.58
CA GLY A 129 20.71 8.54 25.17
C GLY A 129 20.81 9.77 24.26
N THR A 130 20.23 9.71 23.05
CA THR A 130 20.19 10.86 22.16
C THR A 130 19.08 11.84 22.54
N LYS A 131 19.24 13.11 22.13
CA LYS A 131 18.26 14.18 22.29
C LYS A 131 18.03 14.86 20.94
N THR A 132 16.93 15.59 20.85
CA THR A 132 16.70 16.50 19.73
C THR A 132 17.74 17.59 19.70
N SER A 133 18.14 18.05 18.50
CA SER A 133 19.10 19.15 18.34
C SER A 133 18.51 20.51 18.73
N HIS A 134 17.17 20.64 18.71
CA HIS A 134 16.42 21.86 18.99
C HIS A 134 15.39 21.63 20.09
N PRO A 135 14.94 22.71 20.78
CA PRO A 135 13.73 22.67 21.60
C PRO A 135 12.50 22.23 20.78
N LEU A 136 11.55 21.54 21.41
CA LEU A 136 10.37 21.00 20.70
C LEU A 136 9.57 22.08 19.96
N ASP A 137 9.58 23.31 20.43
CA ASP A 137 8.86 24.43 19.83
C ASP A 137 9.42 24.82 18.45
N ASP A 138 10.68 24.53 18.16
CA ASP A 138 11.31 24.83 16.87
C ASP A 138 10.82 23.90 15.75
N TYR A 139 10.29 22.73 16.09
CA TYR A 139 9.71 21.78 15.13
C TYR A 139 8.26 22.12 14.75
N ILE A 140 7.58 22.99 15.52
CA ILE A 140 6.20 23.38 15.30
C ILE A 140 6.08 24.21 14.01
N GLY A 141 5.12 23.87 13.16
CA GLY A 141 4.88 24.62 11.94
C GLY A 141 4.07 23.87 10.90
N GLU A 142 3.83 24.52 9.79
CA GLU A 142 3.23 23.91 8.61
C GLU A 142 4.30 23.50 7.60
N TYR A 143 4.25 22.26 7.19
CA TYR A 143 5.14 21.67 6.20
C TYR A 143 4.34 21.21 5.00
N TRP A 144 4.80 21.47 3.80
CA TRP A 144 4.02 21.26 2.59
C TRP A 144 4.80 20.54 1.50
N ASN A 145 4.09 19.65 0.80
CA ASN A 145 4.56 18.96 -0.40
C ASN A 145 3.50 19.07 -1.50
N PRO A 146 3.88 19.32 -2.78
CA PRO A 146 2.92 19.49 -3.87
C PRO A 146 2.00 18.30 -4.11
N GLY A 147 2.47 17.07 -3.93
CA GLY A 147 1.70 15.85 -4.16
C GLY A 147 0.93 15.36 -2.93
N TYR A 148 1.52 15.51 -1.75
CA TYR A 148 0.98 14.96 -0.50
C TYR A 148 0.19 15.98 0.34
N GLY A 149 0.28 17.27 -0.01
CA GLY A 149 -0.39 18.34 0.71
C GLY A 149 0.35 18.80 1.96
N LYS A 150 -0.41 19.13 3.01
CA LYS A 150 0.07 19.76 4.23
C LYS A 150 0.17 18.77 5.39
N ILE A 151 1.26 18.90 6.14
CA ILE A 151 1.42 18.35 7.50
C ILE A 151 1.59 19.53 8.44
N THR A 152 0.83 19.56 9.52
CA THR A 152 0.98 20.56 10.58
C THR A 152 1.54 19.89 11.83
N ILE A 153 2.71 20.31 12.25
CA ILE A 153 3.31 19.87 13.51
C ILE A 153 2.89 20.85 14.61
N HIS A 154 2.34 20.32 15.67
CA HIS A 154 1.93 21.09 16.84
C HIS A 154 2.34 20.36 18.13
N ARG A 155 2.18 21.04 19.25
CA ARG A 155 2.56 20.53 20.56
C ARG A 155 1.34 20.27 21.43
N GLU A 156 1.32 19.11 22.07
CA GLU A 156 0.36 18.80 23.12
C GLU A 156 1.13 18.40 24.39
N GLY A 157 1.11 19.27 25.40
CA GLY A 157 1.93 19.10 26.59
C GLY A 157 3.42 19.01 26.26
N ASN A 158 4.05 17.89 26.54
CA ASN A 158 5.48 17.65 26.31
C ASN A 158 5.75 16.73 25.10
N LYS A 159 4.81 16.62 24.17
CA LYS A 159 4.90 15.79 22.97
C LYS A 159 4.59 16.60 21.72
N LEU A 160 5.18 16.21 20.61
CA LEU A 160 4.77 16.66 19.30
C LEU A 160 3.66 15.77 18.77
N LYS A 161 2.79 16.37 17.97
CA LYS A 161 1.77 15.70 17.18
C LYS A 161 1.80 16.21 15.76
N ALA A 162 1.35 15.38 14.83
CA ALA A 162 1.23 15.71 13.42
C ALA A 162 -0.21 15.60 12.95
N MET A 163 -0.80 16.71 12.51
CA MET A 163 -2.07 16.71 11.81
C MET A 163 -1.82 16.45 10.32
N PHE A 164 -2.23 15.27 9.85
CA PHE A 164 -2.09 14.88 8.45
C PHE A 164 -3.41 14.28 7.93
N ARG A 165 -3.88 14.76 6.79
CA ARG A 165 -5.16 14.34 6.17
C ARG A 165 -6.36 14.37 7.13
N GLY A 166 -6.42 15.38 8.01
CA GLY A 166 -7.52 15.56 8.97
C GLY A 166 -7.44 14.66 10.21
N MET A 167 -6.39 13.86 10.35
CA MET A 167 -6.16 12.98 11.50
C MET A 167 -4.96 13.47 12.30
N ASP A 168 -5.12 13.48 13.62
CA ASP A 168 -4.07 13.85 14.56
C ASP A 168 -3.28 12.59 14.97
N GLN A 169 -1.98 12.62 14.74
CA GLN A 169 -1.09 11.49 14.93
C GLN A 169 -0.11 11.76 16.06
N ASP A 170 0.06 10.80 16.95
CA ASP A 170 1.06 10.87 18.01
C ASP A 170 2.48 10.73 17.43
N MET A 171 3.39 11.58 17.92
CA MET A 171 4.81 11.53 17.59
C MET A 171 5.63 11.22 18.83
N GLU A 172 6.41 10.15 18.79
CA GLU A 172 7.34 9.77 19.85
C GLU A 172 8.77 10.07 19.40
N HIS A 173 9.57 10.74 20.25
CA HIS A 173 10.99 10.90 19.98
C HIS A 173 11.66 9.53 19.82
N TYR A 174 12.40 9.35 18.71
CA TYR A 174 13.06 8.09 18.40
C TYR A 174 14.56 8.18 18.64
N HIS A 175 15.26 9.02 17.93
CA HIS A 175 16.62 9.45 18.20
C HIS A 175 16.97 10.70 17.38
N TYR A 176 17.87 11.56 17.88
CA TYR A 176 18.24 12.84 17.24
C TYR A 176 16.96 13.62 16.85
N ASP A 177 16.87 14.06 15.61
CA ASP A 177 15.72 14.81 15.06
C ASP A 177 14.73 13.89 14.31
N ILE A 178 14.71 12.63 14.67
CA ILE A 178 13.78 11.64 14.13
C ILE A 178 12.73 11.31 15.18
N PHE A 179 11.47 11.40 14.75
CA PHE A 179 10.31 11.02 15.54
C PHE A 179 9.59 9.86 14.87
N LYS A 180 9.02 8.99 15.69
CA LYS A 180 8.16 7.89 15.26
C LYS A 180 6.72 8.38 15.23
N MET A 181 6.11 8.43 14.07
CA MET A 181 4.70 8.72 13.87
C MET A 181 3.93 7.40 13.72
N LYS A 182 2.91 7.20 14.56
CA LYS A 182 2.14 5.96 14.63
C LYS A 182 0.75 6.13 14.04
N GLY A 183 0.25 5.09 13.40
CA GLY A 183 -1.15 5.02 13.00
C GLY A 183 -1.52 5.91 11.83
N ILE A 184 -0.56 6.22 10.95
CA ILE A 184 -0.84 6.97 9.73
C ILE A 184 -1.77 6.10 8.87
N LYS A 185 -3.01 6.54 8.73
CA LYS A 185 -3.92 5.90 7.78
C LYS A 185 -3.59 6.37 6.36
N MET A 186 -3.18 5.43 5.54
CA MET A 186 -3.00 5.60 4.11
C MET A 186 -3.94 4.62 3.41
N ASP A 187 -5.15 5.08 3.16
CA ASP A 187 -6.22 4.25 2.64
C ASP A 187 -6.55 3.11 3.63
N THR A 188 -6.32 1.87 3.24
CA THR A 188 -6.53 0.69 4.08
C THR A 188 -5.33 0.33 4.97
N LEU A 189 -4.19 0.99 4.75
CA LEU A 189 -2.95 0.70 5.46
C LEU A 189 -2.81 1.56 6.72
N VAL A 190 -2.38 0.94 7.80
CA VAL A 190 -1.92 1.64 9.01
C VAL A 190 -0.39 1.61 9.03
N VAL A 191 0.21 2.76 8.83
CA VAL A 191 1.67 2.88 8.72
C VAL A 191 2.26 3.49 9.99
N THR A 192 3.35 2.92 10.46
CA THR A 192 4.24 3.55 11.43
C THR A 192 5.52 3.95 10.70
N ALA A 193 5.85 5.23 10.70
CA ALA A 193 6.97 5.75 9.92
C ALA A 193 7.84 6.73 10.71
N PRO A 194 9.15 6.82 10.37
CA PRO A 194 10.00 7.89 10.87
C PRO A 194 9.64 9.22 10.20
N VAL A 195 9.55 10.26 11.00
CA VAL A 195 9.53 11.65 10.56
C VAL A 195 10.90 12.23 10.88
N THR A 196 11.70 12.48 9.85
CA THR A 196 13.04 13.05 9.98
C THR A 196 12.96 14.55 9.72
N PHE A 197 13.28 15.35 10.70
CA PHE A 197 13.42 16.80 10.53
C PHE A 197 14.81 17.17 10.04
N HIS A 198 14.89 18.20 9.22
CA HIS A 198 16.12 18.69 8.64
C HIS A 198 16.39 20.12 9.09
N THR A 199 17.63 20.35 9.44
CA THR A 199 18.14 21.65 9.86
C THR A 199 18.77 22.36 8.66
N ASN A 200 18.39 23.61 8.47
CA ASN A 200 19.02 24.50 7.48
C ASN A 200 20.50 24.73 7.85
N ALA A 201 21.41 24.43 6.96
CA ALA A 201 22.84 24.51 7.20
C ALA A 201 23.35 25.96 7.37
N TYR A 202 22.57 26.97 6.96
CA TYR A 202 23.00 28.36 6.98
C TYR A 202 22.59 29.10 8.26
N ASP A 203 21.39 28.85 8.76
CA ASP A 203 20.83 29.58 9.91
C ASP A 203 20.48 28.67 11.09
N GLY A 204 20.59 27.36 10.93
CA GLY A 204 20.32 26.38 11.96
C GLY A 204 18.84 26.16 12.25
N SER A 205 17.91 26.74 11.50
CA SER A 205 16.49 26.53 11.72
C SER A 205 16.01 25.17 11.18
N ILE A 206 14.89 24.66 11.71
CA ILE A 206 14.21 23.51 11.11
C ILE A 206 13.43 24.02 9.89
N ASP A 207 13.79 23.59 8.68
CA ASP A 207 13.20 24.07 7.43
C ASP A 207 12.39 23.05 6.65
N SER A 208 12.55 21.77 6.98
CA SER A 208 11.84 20.69 6.28
C SER A 208 11.73 19.43 7.15
N LEU A 209 10.86 18.52 6.71
CA LEU A 209 10.81 17.17 7.22
C LEU A 209 10.64 16.16 6.07
N SER A 210 11.03 14.92 6.28
CA SER A 210 10.84 13.85 5.32
C SER A 210 10.23 12.62 5.96
N ILE A 211 9.39 11.90 5.19
CA ILE A 211 8.69 10.68 5.63
C ILE A 211 8.77 9.65 4.50
N PRO A 212 9.21 8.41 4.75
CA PRO A 212 9.25 7.34 3.76
C PRO A 212 7.87 6.66 3.63
N PHE A 213 6.88 7.35 3.07
CA PHE A 213 5.54 6.76 2.86
C PHE A 213 5.56 5.58 1.89
N GLU A 214 6.48 5.60 0.95
CA GLU A 214 6.60 4.59 -0.10
C GLU A 214 8.02 4.00 -0.09
N PRO A 215 8.16 2.71 0.26
CA PRO A 215 9.49 2.09 0.40
C PRO A 215 10.32 2.05 -0.89
N SER A 216 9.67 2.11 -2.05
CA SER A 216 10.33 2.03 -3.36
C SER A 216 10.89 3.34 -3.89
N VAL A 217 10.63 4.46 -3.21
CA VAL A 217 11.10 5.78 -3.59
C VAL A 217 11.82 6.48 -2.43
N SER A 218 12.55 7.55 -2.73
CA SER A 218 13.17 8.38 -1.69
C SER A 218 12.10 8.95 -0.74
N PRO A 219 12.45 9.17 0.55
CA PRO A 219 11.52 9.78 1.50
C PRO A 219 10.93 11.09 0.98
N ILE A 220 9.64 11.24 1.17
CA ILE A 220 8.88 12.39 0.66
C ILE A 220 9.22 13.62 1.49
N LEU A 221 9.76 14.65 0.85
CA LEU A 221 10.16 15.90 1.50
C LEU A 221 8.99 16.88 1.58
N PHE A 222 8.81 17.46 2.76
CA PHE A 222 7.87 18.55 3.04
C PHE A 222 8.65 19.77 3.50
N THR A 223 8.52 20.86 2.79
CA THR A 223 9.20 22.13 3.11
C THR A 223 8.36 22.97 4.05
N ARG A 224 8.97 23.56 5.07
CA ARG A 224 8.30 24.44 6.03
C ARG A 224 7.82 25.70 5.34
N LYS A 225 6.55 26.04 5.53
CA LYS A 225 6.02 27.33 5.08
C LYS A 225 6.47 28.43 6.04
N VAL A 226 7.20 29.39 5.53
CA VAL A 226 7.44 30.65 6.23
C VAL A 226 6.14 31.44 6.15
N ILE A 227 5.47 31.63 7.29
CA ILE A 227 4.35 32.58 7.37
C ILE A 227 5.02 33.96 7.30
N ALA A 228 4.90 34.64 6.15
CA ALA A 228 5.25 36.05 6.08
C ALA A 228 4.30 36.80 7.02
N LEU A 229 4.88 37.41 8.06
CA LEU A 229 4.20 38.29 8.99
C LEU A 229 3.72 39.57 8.26
#